data_04a0355b5afe9671eca6fb2fb01dd08c
#
_entry.id   04a0355b5afe9671eca6fb2fb01dd08c
#
_cell.length_a   1.000
_cell.length_b   1.000
_cell.length_c   1.000
_cell.angle_alpha   90.00
_cell.angle_beta   90.00
_cell.angle_gamma   90.00
#
_symmetry.space_group_name_H-M   'P 1'
#
loop_
_entity.id
_entity.type
_entity.pdbx_description
1 polymer ?
#
loop_
_entity_poly.entity_id
_entity_poly.type
_entity_poly.pdbx_seq_one_letter_code
_entity_poly.pdbx_strand_id
1 'polypeptide(L)'
;MVLDLDLFRTDKGGDPEIIRETQRKRFKDVALVDKLVAADTEWRKCRFTADNLNKAKNLCSKSIGEKMKKKEPVGDDESVPEEAQNLEDLTAETLSALTVTQIKKVRLLVDEAVEKTDRERMKLEAERFEYLREIGNLLHPSVPVSNDEVGSGSLRVWNSEITMHLKTVVIVVDFLPPIPSFLQVIGKSSEKSDDSSIDEKYLIATSEQPIAAFLREEWLKPEDLPIRYAGFSTCFRQEVGSHGRDTRGIFRVHQFEKIEQFVYASPHDGKSWEMFDEMIGTAEEFYQSLGIPYRIVNIVSGALNHAASKKLDLEAWFPGSGAFRELVSCSNCTDYQARRLRIRYGQTKKMMDKAEFVHMLNATMCATTRVMCAILENYQTDEGIVVPEKLREFMPPGLTEIIKFVKPAPIDQEMSKKAKKQQDGGKKKKKMEGGDQNLPNAMESMSVNDS
;
A
#
# COMPACT_ATOMS: atom_id res chain seq x y z
N MET A 1 -4.36 -6.16 -6.53
CA MET A 1 -5.14 -4.95 -6.84
C MET A 1 -4.87 -4.64 -8.30
N VAL A 2 -5.87 -4.39 -9.12
CA VAL A 2 -5.69 -4.34 -10.59
C VAL A 2 -6.75 -3.49 -11.28
N LEU A 3 -6.37 -2.92 -12.45
CA LEU A 3 -7.30 -2.30 -13.39
C LEU A 3 -8.11 -3.35 -14.15
N ASP A 4 -9.21 -2.90 -14.81
CA ASP A 4 -9.95 -3.73 -15.76
C ASP A 4 -9.12 -3.99 -17.01
N LEU A 5 -8.97 -5.27 -17.39
CA LEU A 5 -8.25 -5.64 -18.61
C LEU A 5 -8.89 -5.07 -19.88
N ASP A 6 -10.21 -4.84 -19.88
CA ASP A 6 -10.87 -4.24 -21.03
C ASP A 6 -10.40 -2.82 -21.32
N LEU A 7 -9.85 -2.10 -20.34
CA LEU A 7 -9.23 -0.79 -20.56
C LEU A 7 -8.00 -0.84 -21.48
N PHE A 8 -7.35 -2.02 -21.58
CA PHE A 8 -6.19 -2.26 -22.45
C PHE A 8 -6.56 -2.82 -23.82
N ARG A 9 -7.85 -3.07 -24.07
CA ARG A 9 -8.35 -3.74 -25.27
C ARG A 9 -9.15 -2.78 -26.13
N THR A 10 -8.61 -2.41 -27.28
CA THR A 10 -9.28 -1.49 -28.22
C THR A 10 -10.56 -2.11 -28.83
N ASP A 11 -10.58 -3.43 -29.03
CA ASP A 11 -11.74 -4.19 -29.49
C ASP A 11 -12.90 -4.22 -28.47
N LYS A 12 -12.64 -3.85 -27.23
CA LYS A 12 -13.64 -3.72 -26.16
C LYS A 12 -13.95 -2.27 -25.78
N GLY A 13 -13.49 -1.31 -26.56
CA GLY A 13 -13.65 0.12 -26.30
C GLY A 13 -12.66 0.69 -25.30
N GLY A 14 -11.63 -0.05 -24.90
CA GLY A 14 -10.53 0.43 -24.09
C GLY A 14 -9.52 1.25 -24.89
N ASP A 15 -8.77 2.09 -24.18
CA ASP A 15 -7.70 2.89 -24.76
C ASP A 15 -6.42 2.73 -23.93
N PRO A 16 -5.44 1.90 -24.38
CA PRO A 16 -4.17 1.73 -23.70
C PRO A 16 -3.38 3.02 -23.54
N GLU A 17 -3.62 4.05 -24.38
CA GLU A 17 -2.88 5.32 -24.27
C GLU A 17 -3.25 6.08 -22.99
N ILE A 18 -4.50 6.01 -22.54
CA ILE A 18 -4.93 6.57 -21.24
C ILE A 18 -4.11 5.96 -20.10
N ILE A 19 -3.83 4.67 -20.17
CA ILE A 19 -3.04 3.97 -19.15
C ILE A 19 -1.57 4.35 -19.24
N ARG A 20 -1.01 4.46 -20.47
CA ARG A 20 0.37 4.94 -20.67
C ARG A 20 0.55 6.35 -20.13
N GLU A 21 -0.42 7.24 -20.40
CA GLU A 21 -0.40 8.59 -19.88
C GLU A 21 -0.48 8.62 -18.34
N THR A 22 -1.30 7.77 -17.76
CA THR A 22 -1.37 7.61 -16.30
C THR A 22 -0.04 7.13 -15.73
N GLN A 23 0.64 6.16 -16.36
CA GLN A 23 1.96 5.69 -15.93
C GLN A 23 3.02 6.79 -16.05
N ARG A 24 3.02 7.59 -17.15
CA ARG A 24 3.89 8.77 -17.29
C ARG A 24 3.68 9.77 -16.15
N LYS A 25 2.42 10.12 -15.89
CA LYS A 25 2.06 11.04 -14.79
C LYS A 25 2.42 10.50 -13.41
N ARG A 26 2.42 9.18 -13.24
CA ARG A 26 2.87 8.50 -12.02
C ARG A 26 4.38 8.32 -11.93
N PHE A 27 5.15 8.71 -12.96
CA PHE A 27 6.59 8.49 -13.06
C PHE A 27 6.98 7.00 -12.94
N LYS A 28 6.14 6.13 -13.52
CA LYS A 28 6.32 4.67 -13.55
C LYS A 28 6.63 4.17 -14.95
N ASP A 29 7.11 2.92 -15.06
CA ASP A 29 7.46 2.31 -16.33
C ASP A 29 6.24 2.19 -17.25
N VAL A 30 6.29 2.91 -18.38
CA VAL A 30 5.24 2.91 -19.40
C VAL A 30 5.27 1.62 -20.22
N ALA A 31 6.44 1.00 -20.39
CA ALA A 31 6.60 -0.24 -21.16
C ALA A 31 5.82 -1.43 -20.57
N LEU A 32 5.47 -1.37 -19.29
CA LEU A 32 4.59 -2.37 -18.66
C LEU A 32 3.23 -2.48 -19.35
N VAL A 33 2.70 -1.37 -19.86
CA VAL A 33 1.42 -1.36 -20.59
C VAL A 33 1.53 -2.17 -21.88
N ASP A 34 2.63 -1.97 -22.63
CA ASP A 34 2.86 -2.69 -23.89
C ASP A 34 3.11 -4.18 -23.65
N LYS A 35 3.88 -4.51 -22.62
CA LYS A 35 4.11 -5.90 -22.20
C LYS A 35 2.79 -6.58 -21.82
N LEU A 36 1.92 -5.89 -21.07
CA LEU A 36 0.61 -6.42 -20.72
C LEU A 36 -0.28 -6.65 -21.94
N VAL A 37 -0.35 -5.68 -22.87
CA VAL A 37 -1.14 -5.79 -24.10
C VAL A 37 -0.66 -6.97 -24.95
N ALA A 38 0.65 -7.14 -25.10
CA ALA A 38 1.24 -8.27 -25.81
C ALA A 38 0.90 -9.61 -25.12
N ALA A 39 1.12 -9.73 -23.82
CA ALA A 39 0.82 -10.93 -23.05
C ALA A 39 -0.68 -11.28 -23.07
N ASP A 40 -1.57 -10.28 -23.00
CA ASP A 40 -3.02 -10.50 -23.12
C ASP A 40 -3.40 -10.99 -24.52
N THR A 41 -2.74 -10.48 -25.55
CA THR A 41 -2.97 -10.92 -26.93
C THR A 41 -2.56 -12.38 -27.12
N GLU A 42 -1.39 -12.77 -26.64
CA GLU A 42 -0.92 -14.16 -26.71
C GLU A 42 -1.80 -15.09 -25.84
N TRP A 43 -2.20 -14.66 -24.66
CA TRP A 43 -3.14 -15.43 -23.83
C TRP A 43 -4.48 -15.66 -24.53
N ARG A 44 -5.01 -14.65 -25.21
CA ARG A 44 -6.29 -14.79 -25.97
C ARG A 44 -6.15 -15.76 -27.13
N LYS A 45 -5.02 -15.72 -27.87
CA LYS A 45 -4.74 -16.70 -28.93
C LYS A 45 -4.68 -18.11 -28.36
N CYS A 46 -3.88 -18.32 -27.31
CA CYS A 46 -3.74 -19.61 -26.65
C CYS A 46 -5.10 -20.13 -26.12
N ARG A 47 -5.92 -19.26 -25.55
CA ARG A 47 -7.28 -19.63 -25.13
C ARG A 47 -8.16 -20.04 -26.29
N PHE A 48 -8.10 -19.33 -27.42
CA PHE A 48 -8.87 -19.69 -28.63
C PHE A 48 -8.45 -21.08 -29.14
N THR A 49 -7.17 -21.37 -29.22
CA THR A 49 -6.64 -22.71 -29.53
C THR A 49 -7.15 -23.76 -28.54
N ALA A 50 -7.11 -23.50 -27.24
CA ALA A 50 -7.64 -24.41 -26.22
C ALA A 50 -9.15 -24.71 -26.41
N ASP A 51 -9.93 -23.65 -26.68
CA ASP A 51 -11.37 -23.79 -26.94
C ASP A 51 -11.65 -24.63 -28.20
N ASN A 52 -10.87 -24.48 -29.27
CA ASN A 52 -10.99 -25.26 -30.49
C ASN A 52 -10.58 -26.72 -30.27
N LEU A 53 -9.48 -26.98 -29.58
CA LEU A 53 -9.06 -28.34 -29.22
C LEU A 53 -10.11 -29.05 -28.34
N ASN A 54 -10.74 -28.34 -27.39
CA ASN A 54 -11.84 -28.92 -26.60
C ASN A 54 -13.09 -29.23 -27.46
N LYS A 55 -13.40 -28.40 -28.44
CA LYS A 55 -14.45 -28.71 -29.44
C LYS A 55 -14.09 -29.98 -30.22
N ALA A 56 -12.83 -30.07 -30.70
CA ALA A 56 -12.33 -31.24 -31.43
C ALA A 56 -12.40 -32.51 -30.56
N LYS A 57 -12.03 -32.44 -29.31
CA LYS A 57 -12.15 -33.53 -28.32
C LYS A 57 -13.59 -34.00 -28.18
N ASN A 58 -14.55 -33.09 -28.04
CA ASN A 58 -15.96 -33.42 -27.93
C ASN A 58 -16.50 -34.04 -29.26
N LEU A 59 -16.03 -33.51 -30.39
CA LEU A 59 -16.40 -34.00 -31.71
C LEU A 59 -15.92 -35.44 -31.94
N CYS A 60 -14.66 -35.75 -31.62
CA CYS A 60 -14.10 -37.09 -31.64
C CYS A 60 -14.92 -38.07 -30.79
N SER A 61 -15.28 -37.65 -29.57
CA SER A 61 -16.07 -38.47 -28.63
C SER A 61 -17.46 -38.79 -29.21
N LYS A 62 -18.12 -37.80 -29.83
CA LYS A 62 -19.42 -37.94 -30.47
C LYS A 62 -19.33 -38.87 -31.66
N SER A 63 -18.35 -38.68 -32.55
CA SER A 63 -18.15 -39.51 -33.74
C SER A 63 -17.88 -40.99 -33.40
N ILE A 64 -17.03 -41.24 -32.37
CA ILE A 64 -16.81 -42.62 -31.87
C ILE A 64 -18.14 -43.22 -31.40
N GLY A 65 -18.92 -42.50 -30.59
CA GLY A 65 -20.18 -42.95 -30.05
C GLY A 65 -21.23 -43.29 -31.18
N GLU A 66 -21.29 -42.45 -32.21
CA GLU A 66 -22.18 -42.67 -33.36
C GLU A 66 -21.79 -43.89 -34.19
N LYS A 67 -20.49 -44.07 -34.52
CA LYS A 67 -19.99 -45.21 -35.26
C LYS A 67 -20.16 -46.51 -34.48
N MET A 68 -19.93 -46.51 -33.18
CA MET A 68 -20.16 -47.66 -32.30
C MET A 68 -21.65 -48.05 -32.25
N LYS A 69 -22.57 -47.10 -32.19
CA LYS A 69 -24.03 -47.35 -32.25
C LYS A 69 -24.47 -47.97 -33.57
N LYS A 70 -23.83 -47.52 -34.66
CA LYS A 70 -24.08 -48.05 -36.02
C LYS A 70 -23.38 -49.40 -36.26
N LYS A 71 -22.58 -49.91 -35.29
CA LYS A 71 -21.77 -51.13 -35.42
C LYS A 71 -20.83 -51.10 -36.64
N GLU A 72 -20.27 -49.91 -36.94
CA GLU A 72 -19.27 -49.79 -38.01
C GLU A 72 -17.98 -50.54 -37.62
N PRO A 73 -17.23 -51.09 -38.62
CA PRO A 73 -15.97 -51.78 -38.34
C PRO A 73 -15.01 -50.86 -37.59
N VAL A 74 -14.35 -51.39 -36.54
CA VAL A 74 -13.42 -50.63 -35.71
C VAL A 74 -12.19 -50.22 -36.51
N GLY A 75 -11.71 -51.13 -37.38
CA GLY A 75 -10.47 -50.94 -38.17
C GLY A 75 -9.22 -51.17 -37.35
N ASP A 76 -8.14 -51.62 -38.01
CA ASP A 76 -6.86 -51.97 -37.37
C ASP A 76 -5.77 -50.91 -37.69
N ASP A 77 -6.08 -49.91 -38.51
CA ASP A 77 -5.14 -48.84 -38.93
C ASP A 77 -5.16 -47.72 -37.90
N GLU A 78 -3.96 -47.45 -37.30
CA GLU A 78 -3.72 -46.36 -36.34
C GLU A 78 -3.11 -45.11 -37.00
N SER A 79 -2.93 -45.11 -38.34
CA SER A 79 -2.41 -43.95 -39.04
C SER A 79 -3.36 -42.76 -38.95
N VAL A 80 -2.84 -41.56 -38.85
CA VAL A 80 -3.61 -40.31 -38.84
C VAL A 80 -3.46 -39.70 -40.22
N PRO A 81 -4.52 -39.65 -41.04
CA PRO A 81 -4.45 -39.02 -42.36
C PRO A 81 -4.13 -37.52 -42.30
N GLU A 82 -3.53 -36.98 -43.38
CA GLU A 82 -3.11 -35.58 -43.44
C GLU A 82 -4.27 -34.62 -43.12
N GLU A 83 -5.46 -34.92 -43.55
CA GLU A 83 -6.69 -34.15 -43.33
C GLU A 83 -7.09 -34.04 -41.84
N ALA A 84 -6.60 -34.96 -41.00
CA ALA A 84 -6.86 -34.96 -39.54
C ALA A 84 -5.65 -34.55 -38.71
N GLN A 85 -4.56 -34.08 -39.32
CA GLN A 85 -3.38 -33.63 -38.61
C GLN A 85 -3.53 -32.23 -38.00
N ASN A 86 -4.37 -31.38 -38.65
CA ASN A 86 -4.71 -30.09 -38.05
C ASN A 86 -5.79 -30.27 -36.98
N LEU A 87 -5.37 -30.43 -35.74
CA LEU A 87 -6.25 -30.76 -34.61
C LEU A 87 -7.25 -29.65 -34.25
N GLU A 88 -6.93 -28.39 -34.60
CA GLU A 88 -7.79 -27.24 -34.29
C GLU A 88 -8.97 -27.08 -35.25
N ASP A 89 -8.84 -27.58 -36.49
CA ASP A 89 -9.81 -27.42 -37.55
C ASP A 89 -10.55 -28.74 -37.86
N LEU A 90 -10.57 -29.69 -36.93
CA LEU A 90 -11.29 -30.96 -37.14
C LEU A 90 -12.79 -30.73 -37.30
N THR A 91 -13.33 -31.31 -38.39
CA THR A 91 -14.77 -31.25 -38.72
C THR A 91 -15.44 -32.61 -38.57
N ALA A 92 -16.77 -32.61 -38.48
CA ALA A 92 -17.54 -33.84 -38.46
C ALA A 92 -17.38 -34.65 -39.78
N GLU A 93 -17.16 -33.95 -40.89
CA GLU A 93 -16.94 -34.57 -42.21
C GLU A 93 -15.61 -35.30 -42.25
N THR A 94 -14.52 -34.65 -41.80
CA THR A 94 -13.19 -35.29 -41.70
C THR A 94 -13.27 -36.56 -40.84
N LEU A 95 -13.91 -36.50 -39.66
CA LEU A 95 -14.01 -37.64 -38.76
C LEU A 95 -14.95 -38.73 -39.28
N SER A 96 -15.92 -38.42 -40.15
CA SER A 96 -16.81 -39.41 -40.72
C SER A 96 -16.11 -40.39 -41.65
N ALA A 97 -15.05 -39.91 -42.34
CA ALA A 97 -14.23 -40.71 -43.25
C ALA A 97 -13.27 -41.68 -42.53
N LEU A 98 -13.00 -41.45 -41.24
CA LEU A 98 -12.01 -42.21 -40.45
C LEU A 98 -12.63 -43.44 -39.78
N THR A 99 -11.80 -44.47 -39.55
CA THR A 99 -12.18 -45.63 -38.73
C THR A 99 -12.24 -45.26 -37.23
N VAL A 100 -12.90 -46.09 -36.43
CA VAL A 100 -13.00 -45.87 -34.99
C VAL A 100 -11.60 -45.82 -34.34
N THR A 101 -10.66 -46.69 -34.81
CA THR A 101 -9.28 -46.72 -34.31
C THR A 101 -8.52 -45.45 -34.66
N GLN A 102 -8.64 -44.94 -35.88
CA GLN A 102 -8.07 -43.68 -36.31
C GLN A 102 -8.60 -42.48 -35.47
N ILE A 103 -9.94 -42.43 -35.25
CA ILE A 103 -10.53 -41.37 -34.42
C ILE A 103 -10.05 -41.44 -32.97
N LYS A 104 -9.86 -42.64 -32.41
CA LYS A 104 -9.25 -42.80 -31.06
C LYS A 104 -7.83 -42.29 -31.03
N LYS A 105 -7.04 -42.54 -32.09
CA LYS A 105 -5.66 -42.01 -32.17
C LYS A 105 -5.65 -40.48 -32.28
N VAL A 106 -6.48 -39.89 -33.13
CA VAL A 106 -6.68 -38.44 -33.25
C VAL A 106 -7.11 -37.86 -31.89
N ARG A 107 -8.05 -38.52 -31.19
CA ARG A 107 -8.48 -38.11 -29.86
C ARG A 107 -7.34 -38.07 -28.87
N LEU A 108 -6.42 -39.05 -28.87
CA LEU A 108 -5.25 -39.08 -27.98
C LEU A 108 -4.34 -37.89 -28.27
N LEU A 109 -4.05 -37.57 -29.53
CA LEU A 109 -3.26 -36.41 -29.92
C LEU A 109 -3.94 -35.08 -29.51
N VAL A 110 -5.25 -34.99 -29.60
CA VAL A 110 -6.01 -33.84 -29.11
C VAL A 110 -5.89 -33.71 -27.61
N ASP A 111 -5.98 -34.80 -26.85
CA ASP A 111 -5.83 -34.79 -25.40
C ASP A 111 -4.43 -34.30 -24.99
N GLU A 112 -3.36 -34.76 -25.68
CA GLU A 112 -1.97 -34.28 -25.46
C GLU A 112 -1.81 -32.79 -25.82
N ALA A 113 -2.41 -32.34 -26.91
CA ALA A 113 -2.42 -30.94 -27.33
C ALA A 113 -3.19 -30.05 -26.34
N VAL A 114 -4.31 -30.52 -25.79
CA VAL A 114 -5.07 -29.80 -24.74
C VAL A 114 -4.20 -29.60 -23.49
N GLU A 115 -3.54 -30.67 -23.01
CA GLU A 115 -2.64 -30.57 -21.84
C GLU A 115 -1.50 -29.57 -22.06
N LYS A 116 -0.87 -29.61 -23.24
CA LYS A 116 0.21 -28.68 -23.58
C LYS A 116 -0.30 -27.24 -23.61
N THR A 117 -1.41 -27.01 -24.28
CA THR A 117 -2.02 -25.66 -24.43
C THR A 117 -2.50 -25.12 -23.08
N ASP A 118 -3.06 -25.96 -22.22
CA ASP A 118 -3.49 -25.55 -20.88
C ASP A 118 -2.30 -25.14 -20.00
N ARG A 119 -1.17 -25.86 -20.06
CA ARG A 119 0.07 -25.45 -19.37
C ARG A 119 0.57 -24.11 -19.87
N GLU A 120 0.60 -23.90 -21.17
CA GLU A 120 1.01 -22.61 -21.75
C GLU A 120 0.05 -21.46 -21.39
N ARG A 121 -1.26 -21.73 -21.43
CA ARG A 121 -2.30 -20.76 -21.03
C ARG A 121 -2.12 -20.32 -19.57
N MET A 122 -1.85 -21.26 -18.66
CA MET A 122 -1.59 -20.96 -17.24
C MET A 122 -0.34 -20.09 -17.07
N LYS A 123 0.73 -20.38 -17.81
CA LYS A 123 1.95 -19.58 -17.79
C LYS A 123 1.71 -18.14 -18.28
N LEU A 124 1.04 -17.99 -19.44
CA LEU A 124 0.68 -16.68 -20.00
C LEU A 124 -0.28 -15.91 -19.08
N GLU A 125 -1.18 -16.59 -18.38
CA GLU A 125 -2.08 -15.98 -17.40
C GLU A 125 -1.32 -15.42 -16.21
N ALA A 126 -0.36 -16.18 -15.69
CA ALA A 126 0.50 -15.72 -14.60
C ALA A 126 1.35 -14.51 -15.03
N GLU A 127 2.00 -14.57 -16.19
CA GLU A 127 2.81 -13.48 -16.73
C GLU A 127 1.98 -12.20 -16.94
N ARG A 128 0.81 -12.32 -17.57
CA ARG A 128 -0.16 -11.23 -17.74
C ARG A 128 -0.54 -10.60 -16.40
N PHE A 129 -0.77 -11.44 -15.39
CA PHE A 129 -1.13 -10.96 -14.07
C PHE A 129 0.02 -10.20 -13.38
N GLU A 130 1.27 -10.66 -13.56
CA GLU A 130 2.45 -9.96 -13.02
C GLU A 130 2.55 -8.53 -13.59
N TYR A 131 2.40 -8.34 -14.91
CA TYR A 131 2.41 -7.00 -15.49
C TYR A 131 1.23 -6.15 -14.99
N LEU A 132 0.04 -6.72 -14.94
CA LEU A 132 -1.17 -6.00 -14.54
C LEU A 132 -1.11 -5.48 -13.09
N ARG A 133 -0.51 -6.23 -12.18
CA ARG A 133 -0.43 -5.83 -10.76
C ARG A 133 0.53 -4.66 -10.51
N GLU A 134 1.52 -4.45 -11.39
CA GLU A 134 2.49 -3.37 -11.30
C GLU A 134 1.97 -2.05 -11.90
N ILE A 135 0.87 -2.09 -12.64
CA ILE A 135 0.23 -0.90 -13.22
C ILE A 135 -0.68 -0.24 -12.17
N GLY A 136 -0.44 1.05 -11.91
CA GLY A 136 -1.21 1.83 -10.94
C GLY A 136 -2.62 2.18 -11.42
N ASN A 137 -3.48 2.54 -10.48
CA ASN A 137 -4.84 3.02 -10.74
C ASN A 137 -4.86 4.30 -11.57
N LEU A 138 -5.98 4.58 -12.24
CA LEU A 138 -6.20 5.84 -12.95
C LEU A 138 -6.13 7.02 -11.98
N LEU A 139 -5.48 8.10 -12.41
CA LEU A 139 -5.37 9.33 -11.63
C LEU A 139 -6.65 10.16 -11.74
N HIS A 140 -7.11 10.68 -10.61
CA HIS A 140 -8.15 11.70 -10.60
C HIS A 140 -7.60 13.01 -11.21
N PRO A 141 -8.38 13.76 -12.03
CA PRO A 141 -7.89 14.96 -12.73
C PRO A 141 -7.31 16.06 -11.84
N SER A 142 -7.74 16.13 -10.57
CA SER A 142 -7.25 17.13 -9.61
C SER A 142 -5.93 16.78 -8.92
N VAL A 143 -5.32 15.64 -9.25
CA VAL A 143 -4.03 15.23 -8.67
C VAL A 143 -2.90 16.03 -9.32
N PRO A 144 -2.05 16.72 -8.54
CA PRO A 144 -0.89 17.43 -9.10
C PRO A 144 0.11 16.44 -9.71
N VAL A 145 0.58 16.75 -10.92
CA VAL A 145 1.57 15.91 -11.61
C VAL A 145 2.97 16.37 -11.22
N SER A 146 3.60 15.65 -10.31
CA SER A 146 4.98 15.89 -9.86
C SER A 146 5.58 14.60 -9.30
N ASN A 147 6.89 14.48 -9.37
CA ASN A 147 7.65 13.41 -8.70
C ASN A 147 8.27 13.89 -7.37
N ASP A 148 8.05 15.13 -7.00
CA ASP A 148 8.54 15.74 -5.77
C ASP A 148 7.37 16.12 -4.88
N GLU A 149 7.34 15.58 -3.65
CA GLU A 149 6.29 15.87 -2.66
C GLU A 149 6.23 17.35 -2.24
N VAL A 150 7.30 18.12 -2.43
CA VAL A 150 7.29 19.58 -2.27
C VAL A 150 6.26 20.23 -3.20
N GLY A 151 5.94 19.60 -4.34
CA GLY A 151 4.87 20.00 -5.25
C GLY A 151 3.45 19.68 -4.77
N SER A 152 3.29 19.01 -3.61
CA SER A 152 1.97 18.74 -3.02
C SER A 152 1.30 20.06 -2.60
N GLY A 153 0.20 20.37 -3.25
CA GLY A 153 -0.54 21.61 -3.01
C GLY A 153 -1.28 21.60 -1.68
N SER A 154 -1.02 22.57 -0.79
CA SER A 154 -1.83 22.75 0.41
C SER A 154 -3.22 23.27 0.01
N LEU A 155 -4.28 22.52 0.37
CA LEU A 155 -5.67 22.87 0.07
C LEU A 155 -6.28 23.72 1.18
N ARG A 156 -6.02 23.38 2.42
CA ARG A 156 -6.56 24.04 3.63
C ARG A 156 -5.51 24.07 4.72
N VAL A 157 -5.51 25.13 5.51
CA VAL A 157 -4.65 25.26 6.69
C VAL A 157 -5.54 25.67 7.85
N TRP A 158 -5.43 24.99 8.96
CA TRP A 158 -6.07 25.34 10.22
C TRP A 158 -5.00 25.59 11.28
N ASN A 159 -5.03 26.78 11.89
CA ASN A 159 -4.13 27.17 12.97
C ASN A 159 -4.94 27.38 14.25
N SER A 160 -4.58 26.70 15.32
CA SER A 160 -4.99 27.11 16.65
C SER A 160 -4.16 28.32 17.09
N GLU A 161 -4.74 29.25 17.86
CA GLU A 161 -4.03 30.40 18.43
C GLU A 161 -3.03 30.01 19.54
N ILE A 162 -2.48 28.81 19.51
CA ILE A 162 -1.53 28.30 20.49
C ILE A 162 -0.20 29.02 20.28
N THR A 163 0.16 29.88 21.21
CA THR A 163 1.46 30.56 21.27
C THR A 163 2.57 29.54 21.54
N MET A 164 3.44 29.34 20.55
CA MET A 164 4.49 28.32 20.61
C MET A 164 5.64 28.73 21.53
N HIS A 165 5.82 28.02 22.62
CA HIS A 165 7.03 28.04 23.43
C HIS A 165 7.85 26.80 23.12
N LEU A 166 8.94 26.97 22.37
CA LEU A 166 9.82 25.88 21.96
C LEU A 166 10.70 25.42 23.14
N LYS A 167 10.35 24.31 23.77
CA LYS A 167 11.28 23.46 24.53
C LYS A 167 11.34 22.07 23.91
N THR A 168 12.54 21.57 23.67
CA THR A 168 12.75 20.21 23.13
C THR A 168 12.46 19.20 24.24
N VAL A 169 11.34 18.47 24.12
CA VAL A 169 11.07 17.28 24.94
C VAL A 169 11.80 16.11 24.30
N VAL A 170 12.76 15.53 24.99
CA VAL A 170 13.43 14.30 24.57
C VAL A 170 12.80 13.14 25.33
N ILE A 171 12.04 12.32 24.60
CA ILE A 171 11.55 11.03 25.11
C ILE A 171 12.59 9.98 24.74
N VAL A 172 13.23 9.40 25.76
CA VAL A 172 14.18 8.29 25.56
C VAL A 172 13.41 6.98 25.65
N VAL A 173 13.40 6.23 24.56
CA VAL A 173 12.87 4.86 24.50
C VAL A 173 14.00 3.95 24.04
N ASP A 174 14.31 2.91 24.82
CA ASP A 174 15.32 1.90 24.45
C ASP A 174 14.81 1.03 23.30
N PHE A 175 15.63 0.87 22.27
CA PHE A 175 15.26 0.21 21.02
C PHE A 175 15.80 -1.21 20.89
N LEU A 176 14.95 -2.08 20.32
CA LEU A 176 15.33 -3.36 19.73
C LEU A 176 15.72 -3.21 18.24
N PRO A 177 16.57 -4.09 17.68
CA PRO A 177 17.13 -3.92 16.34
C PRO A 177 16.12 -4.10 15.20
N PRO A 178 16.42 -3.61 13.97
CA PRO A 178 15.47 -3.52 12.85
C PRO A 178 15.17 -4.89 12.23
N ILE A 179 13.91 -5.12 11.94
CA ILE A 179 13.34 -6.33 11.34
C ILE A 179 12.62 -5.95 10.00
N PRO A 180 12.63 -6.77 8.89
CA PRO A 180 12.09 -6.49 7.55
C PRO A 180 10.54 -6.20 7.48
N SER A 181 10.00 -5.60 6.38
CA SER A 181 8.72 -4.86 6.31
C SER A 181 7.42 -5.56 6.70
N PHE A 182 7.40 -6.89 6.80
CA PHE A 182 6.36 -7.64 7.51
C PHE A 182 7.02 -8.48 8.58
N LEU A 183 6.49 -8.44 9.79
CA LEU A 183 6.95 -9.29 10.86
C LEU A 183 6.40 -10.71 10.63
N GLN A 184 7.23 -11.59 10.06
CA GLN A 184 6.91 -13.00 9.91
C GLN A 184 6.96 -13.68 11.27
N VAL A 185 5.92 -14.45 11.59
CA VAL A 185 5.89 -15.26 12.81
C VAL A 185 6.58 -16.58 12.53
N ILE A 186 7.81 -16.71 13.03
CA ILE A 186 8.59 -17.95 12.93
C ILE A 186 8.44 -18.72 14.24
N GLY A 187 7.70 -19.84 14.20
CA GLY A 187 7.64 -20.79 15.32
C GLY A 187 8.96 -21.57 15.43
N LYS A 188 9.51 -21.72 16.64
CA LYS A 188 10.49 -22.78 16.90
C LYS A 188 9.74 -24.12 16.95
N SER A 189 9.66 -24.82 15.82
CA SER A 189 9.33 -26.24 15.84
C SER A 189 10.55 -27.01 16.31
N SER A 190 10.40 -27.89 17.27
CA SER A 190 11.43 -28.83 17.70
C SER A 190 11.64 -29.96 16.69
N GLU A 191 10.80 -30.07 15.69
CA GLU A 191 10.89 -31.04 14.60
C GLU A 191 11.19 -30.31 13.29
N LYS A 192 12.31 -30.69 12.65
CA LYS A 192 12.60 -30.33 11.27
C LYS A 192 11.64 -31.13 10.38
N SER A 193 10.44 -30.59 10.13
CA SER A 193 9.62 -31.11 9.06
C SER A 193 10.03 -30.43 7.76
N ASP A 194 10.47 -31.21 6.79
CA ASP A 194 10.65 -30.81 5.38
C ASP A 194 9.31 -30.55 4.67
N ASP A 195 8.27 -30.23 5.45
CA ASP A 195 6.92 -30.03 4.93
C ASP A 195 6.77 -28.60 4.42
N SER A 196 6.79 -28.46 3.10
CA SER A 196 6.52 -27.22 2.36
C SER A 196 5.08 -26.69 2.52
N SER A 197 4.28 -27.30 3.41
CA SER A 197 2.89 -26.94 3.70
C SER A 197 2.71 -26.01 4.90
N ILE A 198 3.79 -25.51 5.52
CA ILE A 198 3.67 -24.57 6.65
C ILE A 198 3.18 -23.23 6.11
N ASP A 199 1.94 -22.88 6.44
CA ASP A 199 1.37 -21.57 6.16
C ASP A 199 2.23 -20.46 6.76
N GLU A 200 2.79 -19.61 5.92
CA GLU A 200 3.51 -18.43 6.37
C GLU A 200 2.53 -17.47 7.08
N LYS A 201 2.86 -17.07 8.30
CA LYS A 201 2.06 -16.15 9.10
C LYS A 201 2.80 -14.85 9.30
N TYR A 202 2.06 -13.74 9.16
CA TYR A 202 2.56 -12.38 9.30
C TYR A 202 1.73 -11.61 10.31
N LEU A 203 2.36 -10.71 11.07
CA LEU A 203 1.65 -9.76 11.90
C LEU A 203 0.98 -8.71 11.02
N ILE A 204 -0.17 -8.23 11.45
CA ILE A 204 -0.97 -7.21 10.75
C ILE A 204 -0.21 -5.88 10.66
N ALA A 205 -0.13 -5.30 9.47
CA ALA A 205 0.49 -3.99 9.27
C ALA A 205 -0.43 -2.85 9.70
N THR A 206 -1.71 -2.93 9.32
CA THR A 206 -2.82 -2.04 9.71
C THR A 206 -4.14 -2.76 9.47
N SER A 207 -5.25 -2.22 10.01
CA SER A 207 -6.59 -2.80 9.80
C SER A 207 -7.15 -2.63 8.39
N GLU A 208 -6.54 -1.81 7.53
CA GLU A 208 -6.98 -1.62 6.14
C GLU A 208 -7.12 -2.95 5.38
N GLN A 209 -6.09 -3.80 5.42
CA GLN A 209 -6.09 -5.05 4.66
C GLN A 209 -7.17 -6.04 5.11
N PRO A 210 -7.34 -6.34 6.42
CA PRO A 210 -8.43 -7.20 6.87
C PRO A 210 -9.82 -6.64 6.55
N ILE A 211 -10.04 -5.33 6.74
CA ILE A 211 -11.32 -4.71 6.42
C ILE A 211 -11.57 -4.78 4.91
N ALA A 212 -10.57 -4.43 4.10
CA ALA A 212 -10.69 -4.54 2.64
C ALA A 212 -11.06 -5.95 2.17
N ALA A 213 -10.60 -6.99 2.88
CA ALA A 213 -10.87 -8.38 2.54
C ALA A 213 -12.16 -8.93 3.17
N PHE A 214 -12.78 -8.21 4.10
CA PHE A 214 -13.91 -8.71 4.91
C PHE A 214 -15.12 -9.10 4.06
N LEU A 215 -15.38 -8.34 3.00
CA LEU A 215 -16.48 -8.61 2.06
C LEU A 215 -16.00 -9.24 0.73
N ARG A 216 -14.85 -9.95 0.79
CA ARG A 216 -14.29 -10.62 -0.39
C ARG A 216 -15.30 -11.58 -1.03
N GLU A 217 -15.41 -11.48 -2.37
CA GLU A 217 -16.29 -12.28 -3.22
C GLU A 217 -17.79 -12.00 -3.08
N GLU A 218 -18.18 -11.05 -2.23
CA GLU A 218 -19.57 -10.67 -2.00
C GLU A 218 -20.16 -9.78 -3.12
N TRP A 219 -21.49 -9.80 -3.18
CA TRP A 219 -22.31 -8.90 -3.96
C TRP A 219 -23.00 -7.91 -3.01
N LEU A 220 -22.66 -6.63 -3.13
CA LEU A 220 -23.22 -5.59 -2.27
C LEU A 220 -24.41 -4.91 -2.98
N LYS A 221 -25.53 -4.85 -2.30
CA LYS A 221 -26.74 -4.21 -2.84
C LYS A 221 -26.58 -2.69 -2.81
N PRO A 222 -27.10 -1.98 -3.84
CA PRO A 222 -27.07 -0.52 -3.89
C PRO A 222 -27.66 0.16 -2.64
N GLU A 223 -28.75 -0.40 -2.10
CA GLU A 223 -29.44 0.12 -0.92
C GLU A 223 -28.64 -0.01 0.39
N ASP A 224 -27.65 -0.90 0.45
CA ASP A 224 -26.81 -1.10 1.63
C ASP A 224 -25.59 -0.15 1.64
N LEU A 225 -25.35 0.57 0.54
CA LEU A 225 -24.19 1.46 0.41
C LEU A 225 -24.51 2.92 0.74
N PRO A 226 -23.62 3.67 1.36
CA PRO A 226 -22.25 3.28 1.70
C PRO A 226 -22.17 2.45 3.00
N ILE A 227 -21.28 1.43 3.02
CA ILE A 227 -20.95 0.69 4.24
C ILE A 227 -19.71 1.33 4.85
N ARG A 228 -19.82 1.76 6.11
CA ARG A 228 -18.74 2.42 6.86
C ARG A 228 -18.24 1.50 7.96
N TYR A 229 -16.92 1.34 8.03
CA TYR A 229 -16.25 0.62 9.12
C TYR A 229 -15.26 1.52 9.84
N ALA A 230 -15.17 1.33 11.15
CA ALA A 230 -14.07 1.83 11.97
C ALA A 230 -13.24 0.62 12.44
N GLY A 231 -11.98 0.58 12.05
CA GLY A 231 -11.06 -0.48 12.44
C GLY A 231 -10.13 -0.02 13.55
N PHE A 232 -10.10 -0.76 14.67
CA PHE A 232 -9.09 -0.58 15.71
C PHE A 232 -8.15 -1.79 15.73
N SER A 233 -6.86 -1.55 15.65
CA SER A 233 -5.86 -2.62 15.59
C SER A 233 -4.52 -2.19 16.18
N THR A 234 -3.87 -3.10 16.86
CA THR A 234 -2.40 -3.05 16.99
C THR A 234 -1.79 -3.28 15.61
N CYS A 235 -0.83 -2.45 15.25
CA CYS A 235 -0.18 -2.44 13.95
C CYS A 235 1.31 -2.73 14.11
N PHE A 236 1.90 -3.45 13.15
CA PHE A 236 3.30 -3.87 13.19
C PHE A 236 3.99 -3.50 11.88
N ARG A 237 5.08 -2.78 11.97
CA ARG A 237 5.87 -2.39 10.80
C ARG A 237 7.35 -2.57 11.08
N GLN A 238 8.13 -2.92 10.05
CA GLN A 238 9.58 -3.04 10.16
C GLN A 238 10.32 -1.72 10.07
N GLU A 239 9.73 -0.69 9.44
CA GLU A 239 10.34 0.63 9.22
C GLU A 239 11.75 0.57 8.59
N VAL A 240 11.97 -0.38 7.67
CA VAL A 240 13.23 -0.57 6.95
C VAL A 240 13.55 0.66 6.10
N GLY A 241 14.78 1.15 6.16
CA GLY A 241 15.24 2.30 5.39
C GLY A 241 14.94 3.67 6.03
N SER A 242 14.27 3.69 7.17
CA SER A 242 14.06 4.94 7.92
C SER A 242 15.33 5.35 8.64
N HIS A 243 15.90 6.49 8.26
CA HIS A 243 17.09 7.06 8.88
C HIS A 243 16.81 8.52 9.31
N GLY A 244 17.41 8.97 10.41
CA GLY A 244 17.36 10.36 10.84
C GLY A 244 16.52 10.64 12.09
N ARG A 245 16.01 11.89 12.22
CA ARG A 245 15.30 12.37 13.42
C ARG A 245 14.00 11.63 13.69
N ASP A 246 13.31 11.17 12.66
CA ASP A 246 12.00 10.51 12.77
C ASP A 246 12.05 9.13 13.41
N THR A 247 13.23 8.52 13.49
CA THR A 247 13.45 7.23 14.17
C THR A 247 13.68 7.38 15.67
N ARG A 248 13.74 8.61 16.18
CA ARG A 248 13.88 8.88 17.62
C ARG A 248 12.51 9.14 18.25
N GLY A 249 12.35 8.74 19.52
CA GLY A 249 11.11 8.90 20.25
C GLY A 249 10.03 7.92 19.81
N ILE A 250 8.75 8.33 19.88
CA ILE A 250 7.58 7.49 19.59
C ILE A 250 6.86 7.85 18.27
N PHE A 251 7.44 8.74 17.46
CA PHE A 251 6.83 9.15 16.19
C PHE A 251 6.83 8.03 15.16
N ARG A 252 7.90 7.25 15.09
CA ARG A 252 8.07 6.11 14.17
C ARG A 252 8.51 4.89 14.98
N VAL A 253 7.60 3.94 15.14
CA VAL A 253 7.76 2.77 15.99
C VAL A 253 7.36 1.49 15.26
N HIS A 254 7.86 0.34 15.74
CA HIS A 254 7.57 -0.95 15.14
C HIS A 254 6.21 -1.52 15.52
N GLN A 255 5.69 -1.12 16.68
CA GLN A 255 4.37 -1.52 17.17
C GLN A 255 3.63 -0.28 17.65
N PHE A 256 2.38 -0.11 17.20
CA PHE A 256 1.51 1.00 17.58
C PHE A 256 0.04 0.61 17.40
N GLU A 257 -0.84 1.41 17.94
CA GLU A 257 -2.28 1.26 17.71
C GLU A 257 -2.77 2.30 16.72
N LYS A 258 -3.71 1.89 15.85
CA LYS A 258 -4.31 2.76 14.86
C LYS A 258 -5.82 2.54 14.77
N ILE A 259 -6.53 3.66 14.71
CA ILE A 259 -7.94 3.70 14.35
C ILE A 259 -8.01 4.12 12.89
N GLU A 260 -8.78 3.37 12.11
CA GLU A 260 -8.89 3.53 10.67
C GLU A 260 -10.34 3.59 10.23
N GLN A 261 -10.65 4.54 9.34
CA GLN A 261 -11.92 4.62 8.64
C GLN A 261 -11.83 3.81 7.35
N PHE A 262 -12.86 3.07 7.02
CA PHE A 262 -12.96 2.33 5.77
C PHE A 262 -14.37 2.41 5.21
N VAL A 263 -14.50 2.64 3.89
CA VAL A 263 -15.81 2.77 3.24
C VAL A 263 -15.86 1.95 1.96
N TYR A 264 -16.95 1.20 1.81
CA TYR A 264 -17.39 0.67 0.52
C TYR A 264 -18.51 1.58 0.01
N ALA A 265 -18.35 2.14 -1.18
CA ALA A 265 -19.26 3.11 -1.75
C ALA A 265 -19.78 2.67 -3.13
N SER A 266 -20.90 3.24 -3.54
CA SER A 266 -21.39 3.11 -4.92
C SER A 266 -20.35 3.66 -5.92
N PRO A 267 -20.14 2.99 -7.07
CA PRO A 267 -19.30 3.51 -8.14
C PRO A 267 -19.96 4.66 -8.92
N HIS A 268 -21.26 4.89 -8.71
CA HIS A 268 -22.07 5.84 -9.47
C HIS A 268 -22.25 7.19 -8.75
N ASP A 269 -22.65 8.19 -9.53
CA ASP A 269 -23.12 9.51 -9.06
C ASP A 269 -22.14 10.26 -8.15
N GLY A 270 -20.84 9.99 -8.30
CA GLY A 270 -19.83 10.65 -7.46
C GLY A 270 -19.83 10.24 -5.99
N LYS A 271 -20.62 9.23 -5.58
CA LYS A 271 -20.81 8.84 -4.18
C LYS A 271 -19.51 8.50 -3.44
N SER A 272 -18.55 7.91 -4.12
CA SER A 272 -17.24 7.66 -3.50
C SER A 272 -16.44 8.94 -3.24
N TRP A 273 -16.64 9.99 -4.01
CA TRP A 273 -16.00 11.29 -3.78
C TRP A 273 -16.68 12.07 -2.64
N GLU A 274 -18.01 11.96 -2.51
CA GLU A 274 -18.72 12.47 -1.32
C GLU A 274 -18.19 11.82 -0.04
N MET A 275 -18.02 10.48 -0.05
CA MET A 275 -17.45 9.74 1.08
C MET A 275 -15.98 10.12 1.34
N PHE A 276 -15.21 10.39 0.30
CA PHE A 276 -13.83 10.86 0.43
C PHE A 276 -13.75 12.19 1.19
N ASP A 277 -14.62 13.13 0.85
CA ASP A 277 -14.71 14.44 1.52
C ASP A 277 -15.24 14.29 2.95
N GLU A 278 -16.21 13.38 3.21
CA GLU A 278 -16.71 13.06 4.54
C GLU A 278 -15.59 12.50 5.43
N MET A 279 -14.80 11.55 4.94
CA MET A 279 -13.74 10.89 5.71
C MET A 279 -12.63 11.86 6.13
N ILE A 280 -12.19 12.73 5.21
CA ILE A 280 -11.17 13.72 5.56
C ILE A 280 -11.75 14.79 6.48
N GLY A 281 -13.02 15.21 6.29
CA GLY A 281 -13.72 16.14 7.18
C GLY A 281 -13.84 15.60 8.61
N THR A 282 -14.20 14.32 8.77
CA THR A 282 -14.24 13.65 10.08
C THR A 282 -12.87 13.68 10.78
N ALA A 283 -11.79 13.49 10.03
CA ALA A 283 -10.45 13.62 10.60
C ALA A 283 -10.14 15.08 10.99
N GLU A 284 -10.51 16.06 10.17
CA GLU A 284 -10.35 17.48 10.51
C GLU A 284 -11.07 17.85 11.81
N GLU A 285 -12.34 17.42 11.98
CA GLU A 285 -13.12 17.64 13.22
C GLU A 285 -12.41 17.08 14.46
N PHE A 286 -11.84 15.87 14.34
CA PHE A 286 -11.10 15.24 15.41
C PHE A 286 -9.85 16.06 15.80
N TYR A 287 -9.02 16.44 14.84
CA TYR A 287 -7.79 17.20 15.13
C TYR A 287 -8.07 18.64 15.58
N GLN A 288 -9.15 19.26 15.08
CA GLN A 288 -9.64 20.55 15.59
C GLN A 288 -10.09 20.42 17.06
N SER A 289 -10.81 19.34 17.40
CA SER A 289 -11.23 19.10 18.79
C SER A 289 -10.05 18.95 19.77
N LEU A 290 -8.91 18.48 19.26
CA LEU A 290 -7.66 18.40 20.02
C LEU A 290 -6.84 19.71 20.00
N GLY A 291 -7.25 20.72 19.23
CA GLY A 291 -6.53 21.97 19.10
C GLY A 291 -5.16 21.88 18.40
N ILE A 292 -4.95 20.86 17.58
CA ILE A 292 -3.68 20.62 16.89
C ILE A 292 -3.67 21.37 15.54
N PRO A 293 -2.71 22.28 15.30
CA PRO A 293 -2.59 22.96 14.00
C PRO A 293 -2.23 21.97 12.90
N TYR A 294 -2.89 22.07 11.75
CA TYR A 294 -2.65 21.17 10.62
C TYR A 294 -2.85 21.86 9.27
N ARG A 295 -2.44 21.17 8.22
CA ARG A 295 -2.80 21.48 6.84
C ARG A 295 -3.29 20.22 6.11
N ILE A 296 -4.15 20.39 5.12
CA ILE A 296 -4.55 19.33 4.18
C ILE A 296 -3.75 19.51 2.90
N VAL A 297 -3.07 18.46 2.47
CA VAL A 297 -2.30 18.45 1.24
C VAL A 297 -2.85 17.43 0.24
N ASN A 298 -2.88 17.81 -1.03
CA ASN A 298 -3.22 16.91 -2.13
C ASN A 298 -1.93 16.29 -2.63
N ILE A 299 -1.78 14.99 -2.43
CA ILE A 299 -0.53 14.27 -2.70
C ILE A 299 -0.30 14.16 -4.20
N VAL A 300 0.93 14.42 -4.62
CA VAL A 300 1.37 14.39 -6.02
C VAL A 300 1.34 12.99 -6.61
N SER A 301 1.18 12.91 -7.91
CA SER A 301 1.01 11.67 -8.67
C SER A 301 2.15 10.66 -8.49
N GLY A 302 3.39 11.13 -8.36
CA GLY A 302 4.58 10.29 -8.18
C GLY A 302 4.65 9.61 -6.80
N ALA A 303 4.05 10.21 -5.76
CA ALA A 303 4.04 9.71 -4.39
C ALA A 303 2.83 8.81 -4.07
N LEU A 304 1.85 8.70 -4.98
CA LEU A 304 0.68 7.83 -4.78
C LEU A 304 1.08 6.35 -4.83
N ASN A 305 0.53 5.56 -3.90
CA ASN A 305 0.56 4.10 -4.02
C ASN A 305 -0.25 3.64 -5.25
N HIS A 306 -0.08 2.36 -5.67
CA HIS A 306 -0.72 1.85 -6.87
C HIS A 306 -2.25 1.88 -6.81
N ALA A 307 -2.84 1.71 -5.65
CA ALA A 307 -4.30 1.62 -5.50
C ALA A 307 -4.99 2.99 -5.54
N ALA A 308 -4.37 4.04 -4.99
CA ALA A 308 -5.00 5.34 -4.85
C ALA A 308 -5.18 6.04 -6.20
N SER A 309 -6.40 6.44 -6.51
CA SER A 309 -6.73 7.38 -7.60
C SER A 309 -6.44 8.82 -7.18
N LYS A 310 -6.72 9.15 -5.91
CA LYS A 310 -6.40 10.42 -5.26
C LYS A 310 -6.14 10.16 -3.77
N LYS A 311 -5.23 10.95 -3.19
CA LYS A 311 -4.89 10.90 -1.77
C LYS A 311 -4.80 12.31 -1.20
N LEU A 312 -5.42 12.53 -0.05
CA LEU A 312 -5.25 13.71 0.79
C LEU A 312 -4.57 13.29 2.08
N ASP A 313 -3.57 14.05 2.52
CA ASP A 313 -2.97 13.86 3.83
C ASP A 313 -3.29 15.07 4.72
N LEU A 314 -3.63 14.79 5.99
CA LEU A 314 -3.64 15.79 7.05
C LEU A 314 -2.27 15.75 7.72
N GLU A 315 -1.55 16.84 7.61
CA GLU A 315 -0.24 17.01 8.21
C GLU A 315 -0.33 18.01 9.36
N ALA A 316 0.01 17.57 10.58
CA ALA A 316 0.06 18.44 11.74
C ALA A 316 1.41 19.17 11.82
N TRP A 317 1.39 20.34 12.45
CA TRP A 317 2.60 21.08 12.77
C TRP A 317 3.33 20.47 13.96
N PHE A 318 4.65 20.27 13.82
CA PHE A 318 5.52 19.77 14.85
C PHE A 318 6.58 20.83 15.19
N PRO A 319 6.40 21.58 16.28
CA PRO A 319 7.31 22.66 16.67
C PRO A 319 8.76 22.24 16.86
N GLY A 320 9.01 21.05 17.40
CA GLY A 320 10.35 20.52 17.66
C GLY A 320 11.16 20.25 16.40
N SER A 321 10.50 19.96 15.28
CA SER A 321 11.15 19.79 13.98
C SER A 321 10.98 21.01 13.07
N GLY A 322 10.10 21.96 13.41
CA GLY A 322 9.75 23.10 12.56
C GLY A 322 9.12 22.68 11.24
N ALA A 323 8.34 21.59 11.22
CA ALA A 323 7.81 21.00 9.99
C ALA A 323 6.41 20.42 10.20
N PHE A 324 5.66 20.38 9.11
CA PHE A 324 4.42 19.60 9.03
C PHE A 324 4.74 18.12 8.83
N ARG A 325 3.96 17.25 9.49
CA ARG A 325 4.11 15.79 9.41
C ARG A 325 2.76 15.11 9.33
N GLU A 326 2.71 14.07 8.50
CA GLU A 326 1.51 13.26 8.25
C GLU A 326 0.99 12.58 9.52
N LEU A 327 -0.27 12.86 9.87
CA LEU A 327 -1.06 12.13 10.87
C LEU A 327 -2.18 11.30 10.23
N VAL A 328 -2.74 11.77 9.12
CA VAL A 328 -3.82 11.12 8.38
C VAL A 328 -3.43 10.99 6.92
N SER A 329 -3.72 9.84 6.36
CA SER A 329 -3.69 9.60 4.92
C SER A 329 -5.07 9.09 4.51
N CYS A 330 -5.76 9.82 3.62
CA CYS A 330 -7.09 9.49 3.11
C CYS A 330 -7.02 9.21 1.62
N SER A 331 -7.42 8.02 1.19
CA SER A 331 -7.32 7.54 -0.19
C SER A 331 -8.65 7.08 -0.75
N ASN A 332 -8.97 7.53 -1.97
CA ASN A 332 -10.00 6.91 -2.79
C ASN A 332 -9.33 5.98 -3.80
N CYS A 333 -9.58 4.69 -3.67
CA CYS A 333 -9.00 3.65 -4.52
C CYS A 333 -9.94 3.24 -5.67
N THR A 334 -11.10 3.88 -5.80
CA THR A 334 -12.14 3.51 -6.75
C THR A 334 -12.41 1.99 -6.72
N ASP A 335 -12.54 1.33 -7.85
CA ASP A 335 -12.80 -0.12 -7.92
C ASP A 335 -11.51 -0.98 -7.97
N TYR A 336 -10.34 -0.37 -7.91
CA TYR A 336 -9.05 -1.05 -8.09
C TYR A 336 -8.80 -2.21 -7.11
N GLN A 337 -9.16 -2.03 -5.83
CA GLN A 337 -9.08 -3.08 -4.82
C GLN A 337 -10.23 -4.08 -4.95
N ALA A 338 -11.44 -3.58 -5.18
CA ALA A 338 -12.67 -4.38 -5.28
C ALA A 338 -12.61 -5.40 -6.43
N ARG A 339 -12.01 -5.07 -7.57
CA ARG A 339 -11.80 -6.00 -8.70
C ARG A 339 -11.00 -7.22 -8.30
N ARG A 340 -9.89 -7.03 -7.59
CA ARG A 340 -9.05 -8.14 -7.13
C ARG A 340 -9.73 -9.00 -6.08
N LEU A 341 -10.47 -8.35 -5.18
CA LEU A 341 -11.19 -9.00 -4.09
C LEU A 341 -12.56 -9.54 -4.52
N ARG A 342 -12.99 -9.25 -5.77
CA ARG A 342 -14.28 -9.63 -6.32
C ARG A 342 -15.48 -9.13 -5.51
N ILE A 343 -15.37 -7.89 -4.97
CA ILE A 343 -16.46 -7.24 -4.24
C ILE A 343 -17.29 -6.46 -5.24
N ARG A 344 -18.46 -7.00 -5.57
CA ARG A 344 -19.28 -6.58 -6.70
C ARG A 344 -20.40 -5.65 -6.25
N TYR A 345 -20.78 -4.75 -7.16
CA TYR A 345 -21.90 -3.83 -6.97
C TYR A 345 -23.17 -4.39 -7.61
N GLY A 346 -24.29 -4.33 -6.89
CA GLY A 346 -25.58 -4.75 -7.39
C GLY A 346 -25.75 -6.25 -7.50
N GLN A 347 -26.80 -6.67 -8.22
CA GLN A 347 -27.06 -8.07 -8.55
C GLN A 347 -27.13 -8.23 -10.06
N THR A 348 -26.34 -9.12 -10.62
CA THR A 348 -26.51 -9.48 -12.03
C THR A 348 -27.78 -10.30 -12.18
N LYS A 349 -28.78 -9.72 -12.83
CA LYS A 349 -30.04 -10.42 -13.15
C LYS A 349 -29.89 -11.39 -14.32
N LYS A 350 -28.78 -11.31 -15.09
CA LYS A 350 -28.47 -12.16 -16.24
C LYS A 350 -26.98 -12.41 -16.34
N MET A 351 -26.59 -13.63 -16.70
CA MET A 351 -25.18 -14.02 -16.92
C MET A 351 -24.44 -13.23 -18.01
N MET A 352 -25.10 -12.32 -18.70
CA MET A 352 -24.52 -11.54 -19.81
C MET A 352 -24.11 -10.11 -19.44
N ASP A 353 -24.47 -9.61 -18.25
CA ASP A 353 -24.12 -8.26 -17.86
C ASP A 353 -22.71 -8.23 -17.25
N LYS A 354 -21.90 -7.24 -17.67
CA LYS A 354 -20.57 -7.01 -17.12
C LYS A 354 -20.71 -6.70 -15.63
N ALA A 355 -19.99 -7.43 -14.77
CA ALA A 355 -20.00 -7.18 -13.34
C ALA A 355 -19.39 -5.81 -13.03
N GLU A 356 -20.09 -4.99 -12.27
CA GLU A 356 -19.59 -3.76 -11.70
C GLU A 356 -18.99 -4.03 -10.31
N PHE A 357 -18.11 -3.14 -9.87
CA PHE A 357 -17.42 -3.27 -8.60
C PHE A 357 -17.63 -2.04 -7.75
N VAL A 358 -17.72 -2.22 -6.45
CA VAL A 358 -17.82 -1.10 -5.51
C VAL A 358 -16.53 -0.27 -5.50
N HIS A 359 -16.63 1.00 -5.12
CA HIS A 359 -15.47 1.81 -4.80
C HIS A 359 -15.06 1.59 -3.34
N MET A 360 -13.75 1.57 -3.09
CA MET A 360 -13.18 1.35 -1.76
C MET A 360 -12.33 2.54 -1.35
N LEU A 361 -12.54 3.01 -0.13
CA LEU A 361 -11.85 4.15 0.44
C LEU A 361 -11.29 3.77 1.81
N ASN A 362 -10.14 4.32 2.13
CA ASN A 362 -9.52 4.16 3.44
C ASN A 362 -8.96 5.49 3.93
N ALA A 363 -9.01 5.71 5.24
CA ALA A 363 -8.38 6.86 5.87
C ALA A 363 -7.93 6.52 7.29
N THR A 364 -6.74 6.95 7.66
CA THR A 364 -6.34 6.95 9.06
C THR A 364 -7.24 7.93 9.83
N MET A 365 -7.75 7.50 10.97
CA MET A 365 -8.37 8.41 11.94
C MET A 365 -7.35 8.87 12.97
N CYS A 366 -6.66 7.91 13.59
CA CYS A 366 -5.68 8.19 14.64
C CYS A 366 -4.60 7.11 14.68
N ALA A 367 -3.35 7.48 14.41
CA ALA A 367 -2.17 6.70 14.75
C ALA A 367 -1.69 7.19 16.13
N THR A 368 -2.00 6.44 17.19
CA THR A 368 -1.96 6.92 18.59
C THR A 368 -0.62 7.53 18.99
N THR A 369 0.49 6.89 18.66
CA THR A 369 1.84 7.36 19.00
C THR A 369 2.20 8.68 18.32
N ARG A 370 1.82 8.87 17.06
CA ARG A 370 2.05 10.13 16.33
C ARG A 370 1.21 11.28 16.90
N VAL A 371 -0.05 11.00 17.23
CA VAL A 371 -0.96 11.99 17.86
C VAL A 371 -0.44 12.39 19.23
N MET A 372 0.03 11.43 20.04
CA MET A 372 0.69 11.73 21.31
C MET A 372 1.92 12.62 21.12
N CYS A 373 2.77 12.35 20.12
CA CYS A 373 3.89 13.24 19.78
C CYS A 373 3.43 14.66 19.46
N ALA A 374 2.38 14.80 18.61
CA ALA A 374 1.84 16.09 18.25
C ALA A 374 1.32 16.86 19.49
N ILE A 375 0.61 16.18 20.40
CA ILE A 375 0.15 16.76 21.66
C ILE A 375 1.34 17.17 22.52
N LEU A 376 2.30 16.28 22.73
CA LEU A 376 3.48 16.55 23.56
C LEU A 376 4.29 17.76 23.05
N GLU A 377 4.39 17.95 21.73
CA GLU A 377 5.12 19.06 21.15
C GLU A 377 4.32 20.38 21.16
N ASN A 378 3.01 20.33 20.90
CA ASN A 378 2.19 21.54 20.79
C ASN A 378 1.69 22.06 22.14
N TYR A 379 1.57 21.20 23.15
CA TYR A 379 0.99 21.53 24.46
C TYR A 379 2.02 21.63 25.60
N GLN A 380 3.31 21.62 25.28
CA GLN A 380 4.35 21.79 26.30
C GLN A 380 4.44 23.23 26.81
N THR A 381 4.65 23.34 28.11
CA THR A 381 4.93 24.59 28.82
C THR A 381 6.23 24.47 29.61
N ASP A 382 6.60 25.50 30.38
CA ASP A 382 7.77 25.44 31.29
C ASP A 382 7.57 24.46 32.44
N GLU A 383 6.34 24.18 32.84
CA GLU A 383 6.00 23.32 33.98
C GLU A 383 5.66 21.86 33.59
N GLY A 384 5.17 21.64 32.37
CA GLY A 384 4.71 20.35 31.96
C GLY A 384 3.95 20.40 30.66
N ILE A 385 3.14 19.36 30.39
CA ILE A 385 2.28 19.23 29.22
C ILE A 385 0.84 19.55 29.62
N VAL A 386 0.25 20.58 29.04
CA VAL A 386 -1.17 20.89 29.17
C VAL A 386 -1.99 19.81 28.48
N VAL A 387 -3.00 19.28 29.14
CA VAL A 387 -3.89 18.26 28.56
C VAL A 387 -4.93 18.95 27.69
N PRO A 388 -5.07 18.61 26.39
CA PRO A 388 -6.17 19.09 25.55
C PRO A 388 -7.52 18.91 26.23
N GLU A 389 -8.39 19.92 26.14
CA GLU A 389 -9.65 19.94 26.88
C GLU A 389 -10.47 18.66 26.66
N LYS A 390 -10.59 18.20 25.43
CA LYS A 390 -11.34 17.00 25.05
C LYS A 390 -10.77 15.69 25.60
N LEU A 391 -9.55 15.68 26.10
CA LEU A 391 -8.93 14.50 26.70
C LEU A 391 -9.01 14.51 28.24
N ARG A 392 -9.39 15.62 28.87
CA ARG A 392 -9.39 15.75 30.33
C ARG A 392 -10.29 14.75 31.05
N GLU A 393 -11.44 14.44 30.45
CA GLU A 393 -12.39 13.47 31.01
C GLU A 393 -11.86 12.02 31.03
N PHE A 394 -10.87 11.72 30.20
CA PHE A 394 -10.24 10.39 30.11
C PHE A 394 -8.96 10.28 30.95
N MET A 395 -8.53 11.38 31.56
CA MET A 395 -7.28 11.41 32.33
C MET A 395 -7.47 10.93 33.77
N PRO A 396 -6.46 10.29 34.37
CA PRO A 396 -6.49 9.94 35.79
C PRO A 396 -6.65 11.18 36.68
N PRO A 397 -7.29 11.03 37.86
CA PRO A 397 -7.39 12.12 38.82
C PRO A 397 -6.03 12.76 39.15
N GLY A 398 -5.96 14.08 39.12
CA GLY A 398 -4.74 14.85 39.38
C GLY A 398 -3.84 15.08 38.16
N LEU A 399 -4.18 14.50 37.00
CA LEU A 399 -3.46 14.72 35.71
C LEU A 399 -4.40 15.30 34.64
N THR A 400 -5.54 15.84 35.02
CA THR A 400 -6.59 16.30 34.10
C THR A 400 -6.25 17.60 33.37
N GLU A 401 -5.45 18.48 33.96
CA GLU A 401 -5.13 19.80 33.37
C GLU A 401 -3.70 19.86 32.85
N ILE A 402 -2.75 19.40 33.65
CA ILE A 402 -1.32 19.46 33.33
C ILE A 402 -0.59 18.22 33.87
N ILE A 403 0.23 17.63 33.00
CA ILE A 403 1.17 16.56 33.37
C ILE A 403 2.52 17.25 33.66
N LYS A 404 2.84 17.42 34.91
CA LYS A 404 4.08 18.13 35.33
C LYS A 404 5.34 17.34 35.00
N PHE A 405 6.40 18.05 34.61
CA PHE A 405 7.70 17.43 34.42
C PHE A 405 8.27 16.92 35.76
N VAL A 406 8.70 15.67 35.78
CA VAL A 406 9.31 15.04 36.97
C VAL A 406 10.82 15.26 37.06
N LYS A 407 11.45 15.63 35.94
CA LYS A 407 12.89 15.91 35.83
C LYS A 407 13.11 16.99 34.77
N PRO A 408 14.18 17.83 34.94
CA PRO A 408 14.60 18.77 33.91
C PRO A 408 14.96 18.04 32.62
N ALA A 409 14.69 18.66 31.46
CA ALA A 409 15.07 18.10 30.17
C ALA A 409 16.59 17.87 30.08
N PRO A 410 17.06 16.85 29.34
CA PRO A 410 18.51 16.61 29.19
C PRO A 410 19.29 17.83 28.71
N ILE A 411 18.68 18.63 27.81
CA ILE A 411 19.29 19.86 27.30
C ILE A 411 19.49 20.91 28.40
N ASP A 412 18.53 21.04 29.32
CA ASP A 412 18.65 21.98 30.47
C ASP A 412 19.73 21.53 31.44
N GLN A 413 19.89 20.20 31.60
CA GLN A 413 20.98 19.64 32.41
C GLN A 413 22.36 19.88 31.78
N GLU A 414 22.46 19.79 30.44
CA GLU A 414 23.71 20.10 29.73
C GLU A 414 24.05 21.60 29.78
N MET A 415 23.05 22.46 29.62
CA MET A 415 23.21 23.90 29.71
C MET A 415 23.63 24.29 31.13
N SER A 416 23.03 23.73 32.18
CA SER A 416 23.42 23.97 33.56
C SER A 416 24.81 23.43 33.87
N LYS A 417 25.25 22.30 33.31
CA LYS A 417 26.62 21.79 33.43
C LYS A 417 27.62 22.66 32.68
N LYS A 418 27.30 23.20 31.52
CA LYS A 418 28.15 24.14 30.77
C LYS A 418 28.28 25.48 31.52
N ALA A 419 27.15 26.00 32.05
CA ALA A 419 27.16 27.22 32.85
C ALA A 419 28.01 27.07 34.15
N LYS A 420 27.90 25.94 34.86
CA LYS A 420 28.74 25.62 36.03
C LYS A 420 30.22 25.51 35.63
N LYS A 421 30.56 24.87 34.53
CA LYS A 421 31.93 24.79 34.01
C LYS A 421 32.52 26.16 33.66
N GLN A 422 31.72 27.08 33.10
CA GLN A 422 32.15 28.46 32.83
C GLN A 422 32.34 29.26 34.06
N GLN A 423 31.51 29.13 35.12
CA GLN A 423 31.69 29.79 36.41
C GLN A 423 32.91 29.26 37.16
N ASP A 424 33.16 27.95 37.14
CA ASP A 424 34.36 27.36 37.79
C ASP A 424 35.65 27.70 37.03
N GLY A 425 35.59 27.77 35.69
CA GLY A 425 36.69 28.23 34.84
C GLY A 425 37.03 29.71 35.07
N GLY A 426 36.00 30.56 35.29
CA GLY A 426 36.15 31.97 35.64
C GLY A 426 36.75 32.19 37.04
N LYS A 427 36.41 31.36 38.03
CA LYS A 427 36.99 31.40 39.37
C LYS A 427 38.45 30.94 39.40
N LYS A 428 38.84 29.97 38.55
CA LYS A 428 40.24 29.55 38.41
C LYS A 428 41.12 30.61 37.73
N LYS A 429 40.61 31.35 36.73
CA LYS A 429 41.34 32.47 36.10
C LYS A 429 41.55 33.65 37.07
N LYS A 430 40.55 34.01 37.87
CA LYS A 430 40.74 35.10 38.92
C LYS A 430 41.64 34.72 40.04
N LYS A 431 41.97 33.44 40.30
CA LYS A 431 42.92 32.99 41.33
C LYS A 431 44.37 32.92 40.80
N MET A 432 44.59 33.00 39.47
CA MET A 432 45.92 33.03 38.88
C MET A 432 46.44 34.44 38.55
N GLU A 433 45.59 35.48 38.61
CA GLU A 433 46.00 36.88 38.38
C GLU A 433 46.38 37.66 39.66
N GLY A 434 46.46 36.99 40.82
CA GLY A 434 46.82 37.61 42.13
C GLY A 434 48.04 36.98 42.77
N GLY A 435 49.18 36.94 42.11
CA GLY A 435 50.41 36.39 42.68
C GLY A 435 51.62 36.63 41.80
N ASP A 436 52.38 37.61 42.27
CA ASP A 436 53.82 37.81 42.10
C ASP A 436 54.36 38.52 40.85
N GLN A 437 54.76 39.76 41.17
CA GLN A 437 55.80 40.50 40.48
C GLN A 437 57.14 39.87 40.84
N ASN A 438 57.91 39.39 39.86
CA ASN A 438 59.38 39.58 39.78
C ASN A 438 59.85 39.15 38.38
N LEU A 439 60.43 40.10 37.66
CA LEU A 439 61.26 39.90 36.46
C LEU A 439 62.67 39.41 36.94
N PRO A 440 63.53 38.77 36.10
CA PRO A 440 64.18 39.48 35.00
C PRO A 440 64.37 38.76 33.67
N ASN A 441 64.60 39.62 32.66
CA ASN A 441 65.14 39.45 31.32
C ASN A 441 66.01 38.21 31.01
N ALA A 442 65.81 37.64 29.91
CA ALA A 442 66.85 37.23 28.94
C ALA A 442 66.27 37.05 27.54
N MET A 443 66.98 37.68 26.65
CA MET A 443 66.83 37.75 25.18
C MET A 443 67.10 36.43 24.44
N GLU A 444 66.74 36.50 23.15
CA GLU A 444 67.27 35.71 22.02
C GLU A 444 66.53 34.41 21.74
N SER A 445 66.14 34.04 20.58
CA SER A 445 66.36 34.42 19.16
C SER A 445 65.68 33.33 18.26
N MET A 446 65.16 33.75 17.14
CA MET A 446 65.10 33.03 15.84
C MET A 446 64.67 31.56 15.83
N SER A 447 63.85 31.09 14.94
CA SER A 447 63.75 31.26 13.47
C SER A 447 62.53 30.60 12.88
N VAL A 448 62.06 31.19 11.81
CA VAL A 448 61.32 30.69 10.66
C VAL A 448 61.60 29.22 10.31
N ASN A 449 60.58 28.43 9.99
CA ASN A 449 60.38 27.86 8.66
C ASN A 449 59.09 27.08 8.52
N ASP A 450 58.39 27.43 7.48
CA ASP A 450 57.54 26.73 6.54
C ASP A 450 57.61 25.19 6.50
N SER A 451 56.46 24.54 6.48
CA SER A 451 55.99 23.65 5.39
C SER A 451 54.51 23.38 5.58
#